data_e23c1a30a47e2d1573eb2fd49f727cd7
#
_entry.id   e23c1a30a47e2d1573eb2fd49f727cd7
#
_cell.length_a   1.000
_cell.length_b   1.000
_cell.length_c   1.000
_cell.angle_alpha   90.00
_cell.angle_beta   90.00
_cell.angle_gamma   90.00
#
_symmetry.space_group_name_H-M   'P 1'
#
loop_
_entity.id
_entity.type
_entity.pdbx_description
1 polymer ?
#
loop_
_entity_poly.entity_id
_entity_poly.type
_entity_poly.pdbx_seq_one_letter_code
_entity_poly.pdbx_strand_id
1 'polypeptide(L)'
;GYTTVNGGWLLCGSGNQTQIKAKYKACWEQIADRFKNYDEHLIFESMNEEFDGTYGTPSRTAYANINAYNQIFVDTVRKSGGNNNQRWLLIPGWNTNIDYTAGDYGFEMPTDNYLSSNIASGQKRIMISVHYYDPWDFCGTESGATTQWGDSVTDASKKASWGDESYMVSQFKKMYTKFVSQGYPVVIGEFGAINKENYDSQNKTCRAEYYQKVCYYAKQYGMIPVAWDNGYNGDYGFAIIDRYSNKVVHQELMDAMMEVYGGNESATATGITLSQSSMTIHIGDEKQQLTATLTPADSKDKVLWSSSDEAVATVNSKGQVTAVGAGTCTITASVPLGYKATCEVTVPQANYVRAKMYLLETASWQSVISDEYVDIYSDGGDFSLSLDATKSQLQNIGSLYIKDINAADDEASVFDKATIKVKSFEINGQKYTMKNDTFTYDVSQKASDDGLICPIFNFSFINVWANTHVNNVTVENANYKAYFNNVNYQTVNSVKMNFTVSGINGSDAKPTAAPTVAPTKAPTAKPTVAPTVA
;
A
#
# COMPACT_ATOMS: atom_id res chain seq x y z
N GLY A 1 4.99 -37.62 -0.24
CA GLY A 1 4.49 -36.98 -1.44
C GLY A 1 2.98 -36.79 -1.40
N TYR A 2 2.54 -35.64 -1.75
CA TYR A 2 1.17 -35.15 -1.71
C TYR A 2 0.29 -35.66 -2.87
N THR A 3 0.82 -36.43 -3.80
CA THR A 3 0.07 -37.01 -4.90
C THR A 3 0.32 -38.51 -5.00
N THR A 4 -0.61 -39.25 -5.63
CA THR A 4 -0.42 -40.64 -5.95
C THR A 4 0.55 -40.88 -7.11
N VAL A 5 0.89 -39.83 -7.85
CA VAL A 5 1.92 -39.88 -8.91
C VAL A 5 3.26 -40.19 -8.24
N ASN A 6 4.00 -41.15 -8.80
CA ASN A 6 5.27 -41.63 -8.25
C ASN A 6 5.19 -42.22 -6.82
N GLY A 7 4.02 -42.76 -6.43
CA GLY A 7 3.87 -43.49 -5.18
C GLY A 7 3.71 -42.65 -3.93
N GLY A 8 3.30 -41.36 -4.06
CA GLY A 8 2.93 -40.52 -2.94
C GLY A 8 1.84 -41.16 -2.09
N TRP A 9 1.97 -41.13 -0.77
CA TRP A 9 1.05 -41.74 0.16
C TRP A 9 0.57 -40.84 1.30
N LEU A 10 1.29 -39.77 1.58
CA LEU A 10 0.87 -38.75 2.57
C LEU A 10 -0.12 -37.83 1.84
N LEU A 11 -1.40 -38.14 1.97
CA LEU A 11 -2.47 -37.46 1.23
C LEU A 11 -3.43 -36.79 2.23
N CYS A 12 -3.46 -35.47 2.29
CA CYS A 12 -4.33 -34.76 3.21
C CYS A 12 -5.79 -34.66 2.70
N GLY A 13 -6.00 -34.60 1.39
CA GLY A 13 -7.32 -34.44 0.77
C GLY A 13 -8.08 -35.75 0.46
N SER A 14 -7.42 -36.91 0.54
CA SER A 14 -8.00 -38.18 0.10
C SER A 14 -7.42 -39.38 0.85
N GLY A 15 -7.86 -40.56 0.49
CA GLY A 15 -7.38 -41.82 1.07
C GLY A 15 -7.92 -42.14 2.46
N ASN A 16 -7.51 -43.30 3.01
CA ASN A 16 -7.89 -43.71 4.35
C ASN A 16 -7.06 -42.97 5.40
N GLN A 17 -7.59 -41.90 5.95
CA GLN A 17 -6.88 -41.05 6.89
C GLN A 17 -6.41 -41.75 8.17
N THR A 18 -7.12 -42.77 8.62
CA THR A 18 -6.70 -43.58 9.78
C THR A 18 -5.40 -44.31 9.47
N GLN A 19 -5.33 -44.97 8.29
CA GLN A 19 -4.13 -45.69 7.85
C GLN A 19 -2.97 -44.74 7.55
N ILE A 20 -3.24 -43.59 6.89
CA ILE A 20 -2.23 -42.58 6.58
C ILE A 20 -1.61 -42.03 7.85
N LYS A 21 -2.41 -41.65 8.82
CA LYS A 21 -1.97 -41.11 10.13
C LYS A 21 -1.16 -42.18 10.91
N ALA A 22 -1.61 -43.43 10.89
CA ALA A 22 -0.88 -44.54 11.53
C ALA A 22 0.49 -44.78 10.87
N LYS A 23 0.56 -44.77 9.55
CA LYS A 23 1.82 -44.91 8.80
C LYS A 23 2.75 -43.72 9.05
N TYR A 24 2.21 -42.51 9.02
CA TYR A 24 2.96 -41.28 9.29
C TYR A 24 3.58 -41.29 10.70
N LYS A 25 2.78 -41.67 11.71
CA LYS A 25 3.24 -41.87 13.07
C LYS A 25 4.37 -42.90 13.15
N ALA A 26 4.19 -44.06 12.54
CA ALA A 26 5.21 -45.13 12.56
C ALA A 26 6.54 -44.72 11.89
N CYS A 27 6.49 -43.88 10.84
CA CYS A 27 7.70 -43.32 10.25
C CYS A 27 8.42 -42.40 11.26
N TRP A 28 7.67 -41.50 11.92
CA TRP A 28 8.26 -40.59 12.89
C TRP A 28 8.74 -41.29 14.16
N GLU A 29 8.11 -42.37 14.59
CA GLU A 29 8.60 -43.20 15.70
C GLU A 29 10.01 -43.71 15.41
N GLN A 30 10.25 -44.22 14.20
CA GLN A 30 11.56 -44.73 13.78
C GLN A 30 12.61 -43.63 13.67
N ILE A 31 12.26 -42.50 13.05
CA ILE A 31 13.15 -41.33 12.92
C ILE A 31 13.50 -40.76 14.29
N ALA A 32 12.51 -40.56 15.12
CA ALA A 32 12.68 -39.94 16.43
C ALA A 32 13.54 -40.87 17.34
N ASP A 33 13.29 -42.17 17.35
CA ASP A 33 14.11 -43.14 18.13
C ASP A 33 15.57 -43.17 17.65
N ARG A 34 15.79 -43.20 16.33
CA ARG A 34 17.13 -43.23 15.74
C ARG A 34 17.98 -42.02 16.11
N PHE A 35 17.37 -40.82 16.15
CA PHE A 35 18.08 -39.55 16.29
C PHE A 35 17.88 -38.87 17.64
N LYS A 36 17.28 -39.53 18.63
CA LYS A 36 16.95 -38.90 19.95
C LYS A 36 18.14 -38.38 20.75
N ASN A 37 19.34 -38.92 20.48
CA ASN A 37 20.56 -38.53 21.20
C ASN A 37 21.39 -37.45 20.46
N TYR A 38 20.96 -37.02 19.26
CA TYR A 38 21.60 -35.90 18.57
C TYR A 38 21.23 -34.60 19.27
N ASP A 39 22.14 -33.65 19.26
CA ASP A 39 21.98 -32.36 19.95
C ASP A 39 21.02 -31.40 19.20
N GLU A 40 21.00 -30.15 19.64
CA GLU A 40 20.11 -29.09 19.13
C GLU A 40 20.43 -28.62 17.71
N HIS A 41 21.58 -28.97 17.13
CA HIS A 41 21.90 -28.67 15.74
C HIS A 41 21.03 -29.47 14.76
N LEU A 42 20.43 -30.58 15.23
CA LEU A 42 19.47 -31.33 14.44
C LEU A 42 18.05 -30.87 14.70
N ILE A 43 17.40 -30.33 13.69
CA ILE A 43 16.01 -29.90 13.67
C ILE A 43 15.20 -30.92 12.87
N PHE A 44 13.99 -31.23 13.31
CA PHE A 44 13.05 -32.04 12.55
C PHE A 44 11.97 -31.19 11.92
N GLU A 45 11.68 -31.45 10.64
CA GLU A 45 10.57 -30.85 9.92
C GLU A 45 9.50 -31.91 9.63
N SER A 46 8.24 -31.57 9.93
CA SER A 46 7.09 -32.48 9.87
C SER A 46 6.86 -33.04 8.48
N MET A 47 6.80 -32.20 7.49
CA MET A 47 6.58 -32.52 6.08
C MET A 47 7.02 -31.34 5.21
N ASN A 48 7.17 -31.58 3.92
CA ASN A 48 7.46 -30.53 2.94
C ASN A 48 6.15 -29.80 2.53
N GLU A 49 5.97 -29.50 1.27
CA GLU A 49 4.84 -28.81 0.65
C GLU A 49 3.60 -29.69 0.57
N GLU A 50 3.03 -30.09 1.70
CA GLU A 50 1.87 -30.98 1.71
C GLU A 50 0.57 -30.22 1.42
N PHE A 51 -0.18 -30.70 0.43
CA PHE A 51 -1.50 -30.21 0.05
C PHE A 51 -2.28 -31.32 -0.69
N ASP A 52 -3.50 -31.09 -1.12
CA ASP A 52 -4.34 -32.11 -1.77
C ASP A 52 -4.05 -32.32 -3.27
N GLY A 53 -3.05 -31.64 -3.81
CA GLY A 53 -2.69 -31.68 -5.24
C GLY A 53 -3.48 -30.68 -6.10
N THR A 54 -4.37 -29.90 -5.51
CA THR A 54 -5.14 -28.85 -6.19
C THR A 54 -4.67 -27.49 -5.69
N TYR A 55 -4.11 -26.68 -6.59
CA TYR A 55 -3.75 -25.31 -6.24
C TYR A 55 -5.00 -24.45 -6.08
N GLY A 56 -5.04 -23.68 -5.00
CA GLY A 56 -6.14 -22.80 -4.66
C GLY A 56 -6.47 -22.84 -3.18
N THR A 57 -7.65 -22.35 -2.83
CA THR A 57 -8.10 -22.29 -1.43
C THR A 57 -8.21 -23.70 -0.83
N PRO A 58 -7.52 -24.00 0.28
CA PRO A 58 -7.57 -25.30 0.90
C PRO A 58 -8.99 -25.68 1.37
N SER A 59 -9.36 -26.94 1.20
CA SER A 59 -10.57 -27.44 1.84
C SER A 59 -10.34 -27.56 3.35
N ARG A 60 -11.36 -27.24 4.16
CA ARG A 60 -11.25 -27.32 5.63
C ARG A 60 -10.88 -28.73 6.11
N THR A 61 -11.43 -29.77 5.45
CA THR A 61 -11.14 -31.18 5.80
C THR A 61 -9.69 -31.54 5.52
N ALA A 62 -9.17 -31.17 4.35
CA ALA A 62 -7.78 -31.45 4.00
C ALA A 62 -6.81 -30.68 4.90
N TYR A 63 -7.12 -29.42 5.20
CA TYR A 63 -6.32 -28.62 6.13
C TYR A 63 -6.31 -29.20 7.55
N ALA A 64 -7.47 -29.65 8.04
CA ALA A 64 -7.56 -30.34 9.34
C ALA A 64 -6.71 -31.61 9.41
N ASN A 65 -6.49 -32.31 8.28
CA ASN A 65 -5.58 -33.44 8.24
C ASN A 65 -4.11 -33.02 8.35
N ILE A 66 -3.72 -31.90 7.72
CA ILE A 66 -2.36 -31.31 7.88
C ILE A 66 -2.11 -30.93 9.35
N ASN A 67 -3.07 -30.27 9.99
CA ASN A 67 -2.98 -29.96 11.42
C ASN A 67 -2.83 -31.23 12.27
N ALA A 68 -3.58 -32.28 11.92
CA ALA A 68 -3.48 -33.57 12.62
C ALA A 68 -2.11 -34.24 12.40
N TYR A 69 -1.51 -34.14 11.21
CA TYR A 69 -0.15 -34.64 10.96
C TYR A 69 0.86 -33.86 11.81
N ASN A 70 0.77 -32.54 11.87
CA ASN A 70 1.63 -31.72 12.72
C ASN A 70 1.49 -32.10 14.21
N GLN A 71 0.28 -32.35 14.70
CA GLN A 71 0.06 -32.80 16.08
C GLN A 71 0.66 -34.19 16.33
N ILE A 72 0.46 -35.15 15.42
CA ILE A 72 1.05 -36.48 15.49
C ILE A 72 2.58 -36.39 15.52
N PHE A 73 3.16 -35.57 14.68
CA PHE A 73 4.60 -35.34 14.64
C PHE A 73 5.15 -34.82 15.97
N VAL A 74 4.58 -33.71 16.46
CA VAL A 74 5.02 -33.11 17.73
C VAL A 74 4.93 -34.10 18.87
N ASP A 75 3.80 -34.77 19.04
CA ASP A 75 3.58 -35.76 20.09
C ASP A 75 4.55 -36.94 19.99
N THR A 76 4.74 -37.48 18.79
CA THR A 76 5.60 -38.66 18.57
C THR A 76 7.06 -38.35 18.87
N VAL A 77 7.54 -37.21 18.37
CA VAL A 77 8.93 -36.81 18.63
C VAL A 77 9.15 -36.53 20.11
N ARG A 78 8.29 -35.76 20.78
CA ARG A 78 8.43 -35.45 22.20
C ARG A 78 8.44 -36.71 23.08
N LYS A 79 7.51 -37.63 22.82
CA LYS A 79 7.37 -38.89 23.58
C LYS A 79 8.54 -39.86 23.41
N SER A 80 9.34 -39.75 22.35
CA SER A 80 10.52 -40.61 22.14
C SER A 80 11.65 -40.35 23.16
N GLY A 81 11.60 -39.25 23.87
CA GLY A 81 12.55 -38.91 24.94
C GLY A 81 13.93 -38.46 24.43
N GLY A 82 14.95 -38.55 25.30
CA GLY A 82 16.27 -38.03 24.98
C GLY A 82 16.24 -36.51 24.68
N ASN A 83 17.06 -36.08 23.73
CA ASN A 83 17.10 -34.68 23.33
C ASN A 83 15.85 -34.24 22.53
N ASN A 84 15.03 -35.20 22.10
CA ASN A 84 13.81 -34.90 21.34
C ASN A 84 12.74 -34.20 22.20
N ASN A 85 12.77 -34.37 23.52
CA ASN A 85 11.82 -33.71 24.42
C ASN A 85 12.02 -32.19 24.52
N GLN A 86 13.12 -31.64 23.98
CA GLN A 86 13.43 -30.21 23.91
C GLN A 86 13.90 -29.74 22.52
N ARG A 87 13.97 -30.65 21.53
CA ARG A 87 14.40 -30.35 20.17
C ARG A 87 13.51 -29.30 19.51
N TRP A 88 14.09 -28.45 18.69
CA TRP A 88 13.32 -27.59 17.81
C TRP A 88 12.58 -28.43 16.74
N LEU A 89 11.30 -28.18 16.58
CA LEU A 89 10.43 -28.83 15.60
C LEU A 89 9.88 -27.79 14.63
N LEU A 90 9.91 -28.10 13.35
CA LEU A 90 9.47 -27.22 12.29
C LEU A 90 8.20 -27.80 11.66
N ILE A 91 7.15 -26.99 11.55
CA ILE A 91 5.84 -27.40 11.03
C ILE A 91 5.37 -26.48 9.91
N PRO A 92 4.90 -27.02 8.79
CA PRO A 92 4.31 -26.22 7.72
C PRO A 92 2.80 -26.06 7.90
N GLY A 93 2.27 -25.01 7.26
CA GLY A 93 0.88 -24.95 6.88
C GLY A 93 0.63 -25.59 5.51
N TRP A 94 -0.52 -25.28 4.90
CA TRP A 94 -0.90 -25.75 3.57
C TRP A 94 0.14 -25.35 2.51
N ASN A 95 0.75 -26.35 1.87
CA ASN A 95 1.75 -26.15 0.81
C ASN A 95 2.86 -25.15 1.18
N THR A 96 3.24 -25.09 2.47
CA THR A 96 4.22 -24.08 2.99
C THR A 96 3.92 -22.63 2.55
N ASN A 97 2.69 -22.36 2.11
CA ASN A 97 2.29 -21.07 1.58
C ASN A 97 2.00 -20.07 2.71
N ILE A 98 2.52 -18.85 2.58
CA ILE A 98 2.39 -17.78 3.58
C ILE A 98 0.92 -17.40 3.80
N ASP A 99 0.16 -17.16 2.72
CA ASP A 99 -1.22 -16.71 2.83
C ASP A 99 -2.10 -17.77 3.50
N TYR A 100 -1.92 -19.03 3.16
CA TYR A 100 -2.69 -20.13 3.75
C TYR A 100 -2.26 -20.47 5.18
N THR A 101 -1.01 -20.16 5.56
CA THR A 101 -0.50 -20.37 6.92
C THR A 101 -0.84 -19.20 7.85
N ALA A 102 -0.70 -17.96 7.36
CA ALA A 102 -0.95 -16.77 8.15
C ALA A 102 -2.41 -16.30 8.11
N GLY A 103 -3.16 -16.57 7.03
CA GLY A 103 -4.56 -16.17 6.87
C GLY A 103 -5.54 -17.07 7.63
N ASP A 104 -6.82 -16.77 7.50
CA ASP A 104 -7.92 -17.52 8.12
C ASP A 104 -8.40 -18.68 7.23
N TYR A 105 -7.49 -19.62 6.96
CA TYR A 105 -7.75 -20.79 6.11
C TYR A 105 -7.81 -22.10 6.87
N GLY A 106 -7.56 -22.09 8.19
CA GLY A 106 -7.68 -23.26 9.04
C GLY A 106 -6.35 -23.79 9.61
N PHE A 107 -5.25 -23.04 9.54
CA PHE A 107 -4.01 -23.39 10.24
C PHE A 107 -4.22 -23.35 11.75
N GLU A 108 -3.86 -24.43 12.43
CA GLU A 108 -3.90 -24.54 13.89
C GLU A 108 -2.52 -24.93 14.42
N MET A 109 -2.06 -24.22 15.44
CA MET A 109 -0.83 -24.57 16.15
C MET A 109 -1.04 -25.86 16.94
N PRO A 110 -0.16 -26.86 16.78
CA PRO A 110 -0.21 -28.04 17.63
C PRO A 110 0.09 -27.69 19.10
N THR A 111 -0.50 -28.44 20.00
CA THR A 111 -0.14 -28.38 21.42
C THR A 111 1.20 -29.11 21.66
N ASP A 112 2.06 -28.56 22.52
CA ASP A 112 3.36 -29.16 22.88
C ASP A 112 3.33 -29.68 24.32
N ASN A 113 2.40 -30.62 24.58
CA ASN A 113 2.10 -31.10 25.94
C ASN A 113 3.23 -31.94 26.55
N TYR A 114 4.18 -32.40 25.77
CA TYR A 114 5.29 -33.26 26.20
C TYR A 114 6.65 -32.56 26.11
N LEU A 115 6.64 -31.22 25.95
CA LEU A 115 7.85 -30.41 26.03
C LEU A 115 8.50 -30.59 27.42
N SER A 116 9.83 -30.72 27.43
CA SER A 116 10.59 -30.88 28.67
C SER A 116 10.34 -29.74 29.65
N SER A 117 10.16 -30.06 30.90
CA SER A 117 10.09 -29.09 32.01
C SER A 117 11.38 -28.30 32.22
N ASN A 118 12.49 -28.71 31.62
CA ASN A 118 13.74 -27.97 31.60
C ASN A 118 13.69 -26.70 30.74
N ILE A 119 12.71 -26.64 29.80
CA ILE A 119 12.47 -25.45 29.02
C ILE A 119 11.67 -24.47 29.89
N ALA A 120 12.16 -23.24 29.99
CA ALA A 120 11.51 -22.23 30.81
C ALA A 120 10.05 -21.99 30.38
N SER A 121 9.18 -21.79 31.37
CA SER A 121 7.76 -21.54 31.10
C SER A 121 7.58 -20.39 30.10
N GLY A 122 6.77 -20.61 29.08
CA GLY A 122 6.49 -19.65 28.00
C GLY A 122 7.46 -19.69 26.82
N GLN A 123 8.61 -20.35 26.94
CA GLN A 123 9.49 -20.56 25.78
C GLN A 123 8.90 -21.58 24.80
N LYS A 124 9.01 -21.28 23.53
CA LYS A 124 8.53 -22.12 22.43
C LYS A 124 9.65 -22.98 21.88
N ARG A 125 9.33 -24.18 21.41
CA ARG A 125 10.24 -25.10 20.71
C ARG A 125 9.62 -25.62 19.40
N ILE A 126 8.65 -24.90 18.88
CA ILE A 126 8.03 -25.12 17.57
C ILE A 126 8.30 -23.90 16.71
N MET A 127 8.70 -24.13 15.47
CA MET A 127 8.93 -23.13 14.42
C MET A 127 7.95 -23.37 13.28
N ILE A 128 7.66 -22.32 12.53
CA ILE A 128 6.77 -22.38 11.36
C ILE A 128 7.60 -22.41 10.09
N SER A 129 7.32 -23.37 9.21
CA SER A 129 7.92 -23.48 7.88
C SER A 129 7.02 -22.84 6.83
N VAL A 130 7.60 -21.98 6.00
CA VAL A 130 6.99 -21.44 4.78
C VAL A 130 8.02 -21.42 3.67
N HIS A 131 7.56 -21.48 2.42
CA HIS A 131 8.39 -21.28 1.24
C HIS A 131 8.02 -19.97 0.54
N TYR A 132 8.97 -19.38 -0.18
CA TYR A 132 8.73 -18.10 -0.84
C TYR A 132 9.32 -18.07 -2.24
N TYR A 133 8.44 -18.18 -3.24
CA TYR A 133 8.78 -18.14 -4.67
C TYR A 133 7.91 -17.13 -5.43
N ASP A 134 7.45 -16.07 -4.73
CA ASP A 134 6.63 -15.05 -5.36
C ASP A 134 7.49 -13.91 -5.93
N PRO A 135 7.20 -13.46 -7.14
CA PRO A 135 6.17 -13.97 -8.05
C PRO A 135 6.66 -15.21 -8.83
N TRP A 136 5.82 -16.23 -8.96
CA TRP A 136 6.16 -17.47 -9.63
C TRP A 136 6.60 -17.27 -11.08
N ASP A 137 6.03 -16.29 -11.79
CA ASP A 137 6.41 -15.95 -13.17
C ASP A 137 7.91 -15.63 -13.31
N PHE A 138 8.50 -15.00 -12.30
CA PHE A 138 9.93 -14.72 -12.23
C PHE A 138 10.71 -15.89 -11.63
N CYS A 139 10.20 -16.46 -10.52
CA CYS A 139 10.95 -17.39 -9.69
C CYS A 139 10.94 -18.84 -10.21
N GLY A 140 9.87 -19.28 -10.92
CA GLY A 140 9.71 -20.69 -11.23
C GLY A 140 9.14 -21.02 -12.61
N THR A 141 8.54 -20.06 -13.34
CA THR A 141 8.01 -20.34 -14.68
C THR A 141 9.14 -20.47 -15.70
N GLU A 142 9.27 -21.64 -16.30
CA GLU A 142 10.26 -21.97 -17.32
C GLU A 142 9.94 -21.30 -18.66
N SER A 143 10.13 -19.99 -18.72
CA SER A 143 9.83 -19.13 -19.87
C SER A 143 10.76 -17.93 -19.89
N GLY A 144 11.16 -17.48 -21.07
CA GLY A 144 11.90 -16.22 -21.26
C GLY A 144 11.05 -14.96 -21.21
N ALA A 145 9.74 -15.05 -20.91
CA ALA A 145 8.85 -13.89 -20.95
C ALA A 145 9.05 -12.96 -19.75
N THR A 146 9.13 -13.50 -18.53
CA THR A 146 9.35 -12.73 -17.30
C THR A 146 10.73 -13.05 -16.74
N THR A 147 11.68 -12.15 -16.98
CA THR A 147 13.11 -12.33 -16.65
C THR A 147 13.62 -11.30 -15.65
N GLN A 148 12.84 -10.23 -15.40
CA GLN A 148 13.26 -9.11 -14.58
C GLN A 148 12.32 -8.88 -13.39
N TRP A 149 12.93 -8.44 -12.26
CA TRP A 149 12.24 -8.13 -11.01
C TRP A 149 13.03 -7.04 -10.25
N GLY A 150 12.34 -6.27 -9.40
CA GLY A 150 12.96 -5.30 -8.49
C GLY A 150 13.25 -3.95 -9.12
N ASP A 151 14.21 -3.25 -8.53
CA ASP A 151 14.67 -1.92 -8.97
C ASP A 151 15.66 -2.00 -10.15
N SER A 152 16.29 -3.16 -10.34
CA SER A 152 17.24 -3.43 -11.44
C SER A 152 16.58 -3.67 -12.79
N VAL A 153 15.27 -3.47 -12.90
CA VAL A 153 14.52 -3.62 -14.16
C VAL A 153 14.97 -2.58 -15.18
N THR A 154 15.34 -3.06 -16.38
CA THR A 154 15.69 -2.21 -17.53
C THR A 154 14.70 -2.29 -18.68
N ASP A 155 13.86 -3.33 -18.71
CA ASP A 155 12.82 -3.55 -19.71
C ASP A 155 11.49 -3.88 -19.02
N ALA A 156 10.57 -2.93 -19.04
CA ALA A 156 9.27 -3.07 -18.40
C ALA A 156 8.41 -4.22 -18.98
N SER A 157 8.65 -4.63 -20.23
CA SER A 157 7.93 -5.73 -20.87
C SER A 157 8.34 -7.11 -20.32
N LYS A 158 9.51 -7.19 -19.71
CA LYS A 158 10.08 -8.40 -19.09
C LYS A 158 9.92 -8.43 -17.57
N LYS A 159 9.38 -7.36 -16.98
CA LYS A 159 9.15 -7.25 -15.55
C LYS A 159 7.99 -8.12 -15.11
N ALA A 160 8.12 -8.75 -13.95
CA ALA A 160 7.00 -9.41 -13.28
C ALA A 160 5.86 -8.40 -13.02
N SER A 161 4.63 -8.78 -13.36
CA SER A 161 3.46 -7.89 -13.26
C SER A 161 2.87 -7.80 -11.85
N TRP A 162 3.35 -8.60 -10.90
CA TRP A 162 2.93 -8.68 -9.51
C TRP A 162 4.10 -9.14 -8.63
N GLY A 163 3.91 -9.19 -7.33
CA GLY A 163 4.91 -9.74 -6.41
C GLY A 163 6.17 -8.88 -6.32
N ASP A 164 6.01 -7.56 -6.36
CA ASP A 164 7.09 -6.61 -6.18
C ASP A 164 7.64 -6.58 -4.74
N GLU A 165 8.61 -5.73 -4.46
CA GLU A 165 9.20 -5.59 -3.12
C GLU A 165 8.15 -5.29 -2.05
N SER A 166 7.15 -4.48 -2.36
CA SER A 166 6.08 -4.13 -1.41
C SER A 166 5.21 -5.34 -1.05
N TYR A 167 4.93 -6.18 -2.03
CA TYR A 167 4.25 -7.45 -1.81
C TYR A 167 5.07 -8.38 -0.91
N MET A 168 6.38 -8.57 -1.18
CA MET A 168 7.30 -9.34 -0.32
C MET A 168 7.26 -8.86 1.12
N VAL A 169 7.36 -7.56 1.33
CA VAL A 169 7.26 -6.93 2.67
C VAL A 169 5.93 -7.28 3.33
N SER A 170 4.82 -7.20 2.59
CA SER A 170 3.50 -7.53 3.13
C SER A 170 3.38 -8.99 3.55
N GLN A 171 3.94 -9.91 2.79
CA GLN A 171 3.95 -11.35 3.10
C GLN A 171 4.75 -11.65 4.37
N PHE A 172 5.97 -11.11 4.48
CA PHE A 172 6.80 -11.34 5.66
C PHE A 172 6.22 -10.67 6.91
N LYS A 173 5.58 -9.51 6.77
CA LYS A 173 4.84 -8.86 7.86
C LYS A 173 3.68 -9.73 8.38
N LYS A 174 2.97 -10.47 7.52
CA LYS A 174 1.92 -11.42 7.96
C LYS A 174 2.51 -12.48 8.89
N MET A 175 3.64 -13.09 8.50
CA MET A 175 4.32 -14.10 9.31
C MET A 175 4.85 -13.53 10.62
N TYR A 176 5.45 -12.34 10.58
CA TYR A 176 5.88 -11.63 11.79
C TYR A 176 4.71 -11.42 12.75
N THR A 177 3.61 -10.86 12.26
CA THR A 177 2.46 -10.50 13.09
C THR A 177 1.81 -11.73 13.74
N LYS A 178 1.66 -12.82 12.99
CA LYS A 178 0.96 -14.01 13.48
C LYS A 178 1.84 -14.91 14.35
N PHE A 179 3.14 -15.01 14.06
CA PHE A 179 4.02 -15.99 14.67
C PHE A 179 5.23 -15.40 15.37
N VAL A 180 6.09 -14.66 14.68
CA VAL A 180 7.35 -14.18 15.28
C VAL A 180 7.09 -13.28 16.48
N SER A 181 6.14 -12.35 16.39
CA SER A 181 5.76 -11.48 17.52
C SER A 181 5.15 -12.23 18.70
N GLN A 182 4.71 -13.47 18.49
CA GLN A 182 4.17 -14.37 19.53
C GLN A 182 5.22 -15.35 20.06
N GLY A 183 6.48 -15.20 19.66
CA GLY A 183 7.59 -16.03 20.10
C GLY A 183 7.75 -17.35 19.35
N TYR A 184 7.07 -17.55 18.20
CA TYR A 184 7.29 -18.69 17.32
C TYR A 184 8.24 -18.29 16.20
N PRO A 185 9.47 -18.83 16.12
CA PRO A 185 10.37 -18.55 15.00
C PRO A 185 9.77 -19.02 13.67
N VAL A 186 10.07 -18.32 12.60
CA VAL A 186 9.66 -18.64 11.24
C VAL A 186 10.88 -18.94 10.40
N VAL A 187 10.86 -20.05 9.67
CA VAL A 187 11.87 -20.43 8.68
C VAL A 187 11.24 -20.33 7.31
N ILE A 188 11.85 -19.53 6.43
CA ILE A 188 11.59 -19.61 4.99
C ILE A 188 12.44 -20.77 4.50
N GLY A 189 11.86 -22.00 4.52
CA GLY A 189 12.57 -23.25 4.27
C GLY A 189 13.11 -23.39 2.86
N GLU A 190 12.47 -22.69 1.92
CA GLU A 190 12.93 -22.59 0.54
C GLU A 190 12.60 -21.19 -0.01
N PHE A 191 13.55 -20.62 -0.74
CA PHE A 191 13.32 -19.48 -1.60
C PHE A 191 14.33 -19.46 -2.75
N GLY A 192 13.98 -18.84 -3.87
CA GLY A 192 14.90 -18.68 -4.98
C GLY A 192 14.24 -18.21 -6.27
N ALA A 193 15.05 -18.00 -7.30
CA ALA A 193 14.61 -17.70 -8.65
C ALA A 193 15.48 -18.46 -9.68
N ILE A 194 14.82 -19.04 -10.68
CA ILE A 194 15.48 -19.84 -11.73
C ILE A 194 16.35 -18.97 -12.64
N ASN A 195 17.39 -19.57 -13.18
CA ASN A 195 18.30 -18.93 -14.12
C ASN A 195 17.65 -18.76 -15.49
N LYS A 196 17.55 -17.51 -15.97
CA LYS A 196 17.06 -17.13 -17.31
C LYS A 196 18.09 -16.26 -18.07
N GLU A 197 19.36 -16.31 -17.70
CA GLU A 197 20.40 -15.45 -18.28
C GLU A 197 20.57 -15.62 -19.78
N ASN A 198 20.33 -16.82 -20.32
CA ASN A 198 20.39 -17.07 -21.77
C ASN A 198 19.25 -16.37 -22.54
N TYR A 199 18.16 -16.00 -21.88
CA TYR A 199 17.02 -15.27 -22.46
C TYR A 199 17.15 -13.76 -22.23
N ASP A 200 17.85 -13.37 -21.16
CA ASP A 200 18.05 -11.97 -20.77
C ASP A 200 19.21 -11.85 -19.78
N SER A 201 20.30 -11.24 -20.22
CA SER A 201 21.47 -11.03 -19.35
C SER A 201 21.19 -10.22 -18.10
N GLN A 202 20.14 -9.37 -18.11
CA GLN A 202 19.69 -8.60 -16.93
C GLN A 202 19.10 -9.50 -15.84
N ASN A 203 18.67 -10.71 -16.17
CA ASN A 203 18.17 -11.68 -15.20
C ASN A 203 19.16 -11.95 -14.07
N LYS A 204 20.45 -12.01 -14.37
CA LYS A 204 21.53 -12.19 -13.39
C LYS A 204 21.47 -11.13 -12.28
N THR A 205 21.36 -9.87 -12.63
CA THR A 205 21.30 -8.75 -11.68
C THR A 205 19.97 -8.78 -10.89
N CYS A 206 18.86 -9.02 -11.58
CA CYS A 206 17.54 -9.09 -10.93
C CYS A 206 17.43 -10.28 -9.97
N ARG A 207 18.05 -11.44 -10.31
CA ARG A 207 18.12 -12.58 -9.37
C ARG A 207 18.93 -12.24 -8.13
N ALA A 208 20.11 -11.63 -8.29
CA ALA A 208 20.92 -11.23 -7.15
C ALA A 208 20.16 -10.25 -6.23
N GLU A 209 19.47 -9.27 -6.80
CA GLU A 209 18.60 -8.35 -6.06
C GLU A 209 17.48 -9.11 -5.31
N TYR A 210 16.81 -10.05 -5.97
CA TYR A 210 15.75 -10.86 -5.35
C TYR A 210 16.28 -11.63 -4.12
N TYR A 211 17.41 -12.33 -4.25
CA TYR A 211 18.04 -13.06 -3.14
C TYR A 211 18.45 -12.13 -2.00
N GLN A 212 19.02 -10.97 -2.32
CA GLN A 212 19.35 -9.94 -1.33
C GLN A 212 18.11 -9.46 -0.57
N LYS A 213 17.04 -9.12 -1.31
CA LYS A 213 15.80 -8.59 -0.71
C LYS A 213 15.10 -9.63 0.17
N VAL A 214 15.02 -10.91 -0.26
CA VAL A 214 14.47 -11.97 0.58
C VAL A 214 15.27 -12.11 1.89
N CYS A 215 16.59 -12.22 1.82
CA CYS A 215 17.44 -12.29 3.00
C CYS A 215 17.31 -11.04 3.88
N TYR A 216 17.28 -9.88 3.27
CA TYR A 216 17.18 -8.62 3.94
C TYR A 216 15.86 -8.51 4.73
N TYR A 217 14.71 -8.75 4.09
CA TYR A 217 13.42 -8.67 4.79
C TYR A 217 13.19 -9.84 5.74
N ALA A 218 13.70 -11.04 5.46
CA ALA A 218 13.69 -12.12 6.42
C ALA A 218 14.39 -11.72 7.72
N LYS A 219 15.61 -11.14 7.63
CA LYS A 219 16.35 -10.61 8.78
C LYS A 219 15.56 -9.53 9.51
N GLN A 220 14.95 -8.59 8.78
CA GLN A 220 14.15 -7.50 9.34
C GLN A 220 12.95 -7.98 10.16
N TYR A 221 12.31 -9.05 9.72
CA TYR A 221 11.15 -9.64 10.38
C TYR A 221 11.50 -10.80 11.32
N GLY A 222 12.79 -11.02 11.60
CA GLY A 222 13.24 -12.07 12.51
C GLY A 222 12.96 -13.49 12.01
N MET A 223 13.03 -13.71 10.70
CA MET A 223 12.87 -15.00 10.03
C MET A 223 14.21 -15.52 9.53
N ILE A 224 14.29 -16.81 9.31
CA ILE A 224 15.50 -17.51 8.85
C ILE A 224 15.27 -17.97 7.41
N PRO A 225 15.94 -17.37 6.40
CA PRO A 225 15.81 -17.80 5.01
C PRO A 225 16.81 -18.91 4.68
N VAL A 226 16.34 -19.90 3.91
CA VAL A 226 17.15 -21.00 3.37
C VAL A 226 17.01 -21.00 1.86
N ALA A 227 18.09 -20.71 1.15
CA ALA A 227 18.11 -20.69 -0.30
C ALA A 227 17.96 -22.11 -0.88
N TRP A 228 17.06 -22.26 -1.86
CA TRP A 228 16.90 -23.50 -2.58
C TRP A 228 17.97 -23.66 -3.66
N ASP A 229 18.73 -24.74 -3.57
CA ASP A 229 19.73 -25.16 -4.55
C ASP A 229 19.42 -26.59 -5.01
N ASN A 230 18.93 -26.76 -6.24
CA ASN A 230 18.65 -28.06 -6.82
C ASN A 230 19.87 -28.75 -7.48
N GLY A 231 21.03 -28.09 -7.47
CA GLY A 231 22.26 -28.59 -8.08
C GLY A 231 22.29 -28.51 -9.60
N TYR A 232 21.26 -27.98 -10.26
CA TYR A 232 21.19 -27.85 -11.71
C TYR A 232 21.60 -26.41 -12.14
N ASN A 233 22.71 -26.31 -12.89
CA ASN A 233 23.34 -25.08 -13.32
C ASN A 233 22.99 -24.67 -14.78
N GLY A 234 21.98 -25.28 -15.39
CA GLY A 234 21.50 -24.89 -16.72
C GLY A 234 20.37 -23.87 -16.69
N ASP A 235 19.76 -23.66 -17.85
CA ASP A 235 18.56 -22.86 -17.98
C ASP A 235 17.49 -23.35 -17.01
N TYR A 236 16.83 -22.40 -16.35
CA TYR A 236 15.81 -22.67 -15.33
C TYR A 236 16.30 -23.41 -14.07
N GLY A 237 17.64 -23.53 -13.87
CA GLY A 237 18.22 -24.11 -12.67
C GLY A 237 18.24 -23.14 -11.49
N PHE A 238 18.29 -23.72 -10.28
CA PHE A 238 18.46 -22.97 -9.02
C PHE A 238 19.87 -23.12 -8.43
N ALA A 239 20.81 -23.77 -9.13
CA ALA A 239 22.13 -24.03 -8.55
C ALA A 239 22.84 -22.74 -8.17
N ILE A 240 23.38 -22.70 -6.97
CA ILE A 240 24.33 -21.71 -6.48
C ILE A 240 25.72 -22.34 -6.49
N ILE A 241 25.79 -23.65 -6.18
CA ILE A 241 26.99 -24.44 -6.08
C ILE A 241 26.95 -25.61 -7.08
N ASP A 242 27.99 -25.75 -7.89
CA ASP A 242 28.22 -26.95 -8.64
C ASP A 242 28.74 -28.06 -7.70
N ARG A 243 27.90 -29.05 -7.45
CA ARG A 243 28.18 -30.18 -6.52
C ARG A 243 29.28 -31.14 -7.01
N TYR A 244 29.61 -31.11 -8.30
CA TYR A 244 30.67 -31.97 -8.87
C TYR A 244 32.05 -31.32 -8.68
N SER A 245 32.14 -29.99 -8.92
CA SER A 245 33.40 -29.27 -8.79
C SER A 245 33.60 -28.63 -7.42
N ASN A 246 32.58 -28.60 -6.56
CA ASN A 246 32.52 -27.87 -5.28
C ASN A 246 32.82 -26.39 -5.43
N LYS A 247 32.36 -25.77 -6.52
CA LYS A 247 32.56 -24.34 -6.80
C LYS A 247 31.23 -23.61 -6.79
N VAL A 248 31.27 -22.37 -6.31
CA VAL A 248 30.15 -21.43 -6.50
C VAL A 248 30.08 -21.09 -7.98
N VAL A 249 28.92 -21.27 -8.60
CA VAL A 249 28.66 -21.00 -10.03
C VAL A 249 27.90 -19.69 -10.24
N HIS A 250 27.16 -19.24 -9.24
CA HIS A 250 26.48 -17.96 -9.22
C HIS A 250 26.97 -17.13 -8.02
N GLN A 251 28.19 -16.57 -8.15
CA GLN A 251 28.85 -15.83 -7.09
C GLN A 251 28.04 -14.60 -6.68
N GLU A 252 27.36 -13.95 -7.63
CA GLU A 252 26.50 -12.79 -7.39
C GLU A 252 25.35 -13.09 -6.44
N LEU A 253 24.79 -14.29 -6.44
CA LEU A 253 23.73 -14.68 -5.50
C LEU A 253 24.30 -14.87 -4.10
N MET A 254 25.48 -15.52 -4.01
CA MET A 254 26.18 -15.68 -2.74
C MET A 254 26.56 -14.34 -2.14
N ASP A 255 27.16 -13.46 -2.94
CA ASP A 255 27.57 -12.11 -2.50
C ASP A 255 26.36 -11.31 -2.02
N ALA A 256 25.25 -11.34 -2.75
CA ALA A 256 24.03 -10.64 -2.40
C ALA A 256 23.43 -11.12 -1.05
N MET A 257 23.42 -12.41 -0.79
CA MET A 257 22.98 -12.97 0.51
C MET A 257 23.99 -12.61 1.62
N MET A 258 25.28 -12.74 1.35
CA MET A 258 26.33 -12.49 2.34
C MET A 258 26.51 -10.99 2.66
N GLU A 259 26.13 -10.10 1.75
CA GLU A 259 26.03 -8.67 2.06
C GLU A 259 25.07 -8.39 3.22
N VAL A 260 23.99 -9.19 3.32
CA VAL A 260 23.02 -9.08 4.41
C VAL A 260 23.52 -9.71 5.71
N TYR A 261 24.24 -10.84 5.63
CA TYR A 261 24.61 -11.63 6.81
C TYR A 261 26.11 -11.62 7.13
N GLY A 262 26.98 -11.35 6.16
CA GLY A 262 28.42 -11.48 6.29
C GLY A 262 29.20 -10.16 6.48
N GLY A 263 28.52 -9.02 6.46
CA GLY A 263 29.15 -7.72 6.69
C GLY A 263 29.72 -7.64 8.10
N ASN A 264 30.85 -6.93 8.29
CA ASN A 264 31.34 -6.56 9.61
C ASN A 264 30.18 -6.13 10.48
N GLU A 265 30.03 -6.71 11.65
CA GLU A 265 28.95 -6.41 12.58
C GLU A 265 28.91 -4.90 12.82
N SER A 266 28.15 -4.19 11.98
CA SER A 266 27.78 -2.83 12.35
C SER A 266 26.91 -2.95 13.58
N ALA A 267 27.12 -2.07 14.54
CA ALA A 267 26.37 -2.10 15.78
C ALA A 267 24.87 -2.19 15.49
N THR A 268 24.22 -3.22 16.00
CA THR A 268 22.77 -3.39 15.89
C THR A 268 22.07 -2.27 16.64
N ALA A 269 21.03 -1.69 16.08
CA ALA A 269 20.30 -0.63 16.75
C ALA A 269 19.67 -1.12 18.05
N THR A 270 20.00 -0.44 19.12
CA THR A 270 19.42 -0.64 20.46
C THR A 270 18.38 0.43 20.81
N GLY A 271 18.10 1.34 19.86
CA GLY A 271 17.11 2.39 20.00
C GLY A 271 16.89 3.13 18.68
N ILE A 272 15.74 3.77 18.58
CA ILE A 272 15.34 4.63 17.46
C ILE A 272 14.56 5.83 17.99
N THR A 273 14.78 7.00 17.42
CA THR A 273 14.03 8.22 17.70
C THR A 273 13.61 8.88 16.39
N LEU A 274 12.54 9.67 16.43
CA LEU A 274 12.08 10.48 15.30
C LEU A 274 12.37 11.96 15.52
N SER A 275 12.52 12.69 14.42
CA SER A 275 12.72 14.15 14.42
C SER A 275 11.59 14.92 15.11
N GLN A 276 10.40 14.33 15.16
CA GLN A 276 9.22 14.89 15.85
C GLN A 276 8.24 13.77 16.24
N SER A 277 7.46 14.01 17.30
CA SER A 277 6.47 13.06 17.84
C SER A 277 5.05 13.32 17.33
N SER A 278 4.81 14.47 16.71
CA SER A 278 3.52 14.84 16.10
C SER A 278 3.74 15.76 14.92
N MET A 279 2.81 15.75 13.96
CA MET A 279 2.77 16.66 12.84
C MET A 279 1.33 16.87 12.35
N THR A 280 1.09 18.02 11.72
CA THR A 280 -0.14 18.30 10.97
C THR A 280 0.21 18.52 9.52
N ILE A 281 -0.49 17.83 8.61
CA ILE A 281 -0.31 17.93 7.15
C ILE A 281 -1.69 18.08 6.52
N HIS A 282 -1.85 19.03 5.59
CA HIS A 282 -3.08 19.16 4.83
C HIS A 282 -3.05 18.33 3.55
N ILE A 283 -4.23 17.93 3.06
CA ILE A 283 -4.34 17.27 1.76
C ILE A 283 -3.88 18.24 0.68
N GLY A 284 -2.91 17.80 -0.15
CA GLY A 284 -2.32 18.64 -1.20
C GLY A 284 -1.00 19.33 -0.82
N ASP A 285 -0.62 19.28 0.46
CA ASP A 285 0.72 19.76 0.88
C ASP A 285 1.83 18.91 0.26
N GLU A 286 3.02 19.52 0.17
CA GLU A 286 4.24 18.77 -0.13
C GLU A 286 4.51 17.72 0.95
N LYS A 287 5.13 16.60 0.53
CA LYS A 287 5.50 15.51 1.44
C LYS A 287 6.37 16.01 2.57
N GLN A 288 5.99 15.70 3.80
CA GLN A 288 6.74 16.06 5.00
C GLN A 288 7.74 14.98 5.37
N GLN A 289 8.96 15.39 5.70
CA GLN A 289 10.05 14.48 6.03
C GLN A 289 10.08 14.17 7.54
N LEU A 290 9.90 12.89 7.91
CA LEU A 290 10.30 12.35 9.20
C LEU A 290 11.69 11.75 9.09
N THR A 291 12.58 12.15 9.99
CA THR A 291 13.93 11.58 10.07
C THR A 291 14.02 10.67 11.29
N ALA A 292 14.45 9.43 11.06
CA ALA A 292 14.75 8.48 12.12
C ALA A 292 16.24 8.51 12.46
N THR A 293 16.57 8.52 13.75
CA THR A 293 17.94 8.44 14.26
C THR A 293 18.09 7.17 15.07
N LEU A 294 19.08 6.34 14.73
CA LEU A 294 19.38 5.08 15.41
C LEU A 294 20.37 5.28 16.55
N THR A 295 20.29 4.43 17.55
CA THR A 295 21.27 4.33 18.61
C THR A 295 21.82 2.90 18.65
N PRO A 296 23.13 2.69 18.54
CA PRO A 296 24.16 3.70 18.33
C PRO A 296 24.10 4.29 16.89
N ALA A 297 24.68 5.47 16.68
CA ALA A 297 24.55 6.25 15.44
C ALA A 297 25.25 5.60 14.22
N ASP A 298 26.17 4.67 14.44
CA ASP A 298 26.86 3.88 13.42
C ASP A 298 26.11 2.61 13.02
N SER A 299 24.93 2.36 13.62
CA SER A 299 24.07 1.25 13.20
C SER A 299 23.69 1.36 11.72
N LYS A 300 23.79 0.22 11.02
CA LYS A 300 23.36 0.06 9.62
C LYS A 300 21.98 -0.55 9.48
N ASP A 301 21.29 -0.76 10.61
CA ASP A 301 19.94 -1.28 10.57
C ASP A 301 19.03 -0.35 9.78
N LYS A 302 18.26 -0.92 8.88
CA LYS A 302 17.32 -0.15 8.07
C LYS A 302 16.07 0.16 8.90
N VAL A 303 15.59 1.37 8.74
CA VAL A 303 14.34 1.79 9.35
C VAL A 303 13.17 1.34 8.48
N LEU A 304 12.26 0.58 9.07
CA LEU A 304 10.98 0.21 8.49
C LEU A 304 9.93 1.23 8.89
N TRP A 305 9.17 1.70 7.92
CA TRP A 305 8.12 2.68 8.10
C TRP A 305 6.75 2.07 7.87
N SER A 306 5.78 2.43 8.68
CA SER A 306 4.39 2.03 8.51
C SER A 306 3.43 3.11 9.00
N SER A 307 2.24 3.14 8.42
CA SER A 307 1.10 3.93 8.90
C SER A 307 0.09 3.01 9.57
N SER A 308 -0.54 3.49 10.65
CA SER A 308 -1.66 2.79 11.27
C SER A 308 -2.95 2.89 10.46
N ASP A 309 -3.04 3.92 9.60
CA ASP A 309 -4.17 4.13 8.69
C ASP A 309 -3.68 4.86 7.42
N GLU A 310 -3.52 4.09 6.35
CA GLU A 310 -3.09 4.60 5.05
C GLU A 310 -4.17 5.43 4.33
N ALA A 311 -5.42 5.36 4.77
CA ALA A 311 -6.48 6.24 4.27
C ALA A 311 -6.35 7.67 4.83
N VAL A 312 -5.65 7.85 5.95
CA VAL A 312 -5.36 9.16 6.54
C VAL A 312 -4.03 9.71 6.05
N ALA A 313 -2.95 8.96 6.21
CA ALA A 313 -1.64 9.34 5.69
C ALA A 313 -0.79 8.12 5.36
N THR A 314 0.01 8.22 4.31
CA THR A 314 0.99 7.20 3.91
C THR A 314 2.41 7.65 4.24
N VAL A 315 3.31 6.69 4.37
CA VAL A 315 4.75 6.95 4.52
C VAL A 315 5.55 6.03 3.60
N ASN A 316 6.55 6.56 2.92
CA ASN A 316 7.43 5.76 2.08
C ASN A 316 8.68 5.28 2.84
N SER A 317 9.51 4.46 2.19
CA SER A 317 10.75 3.90 2.74
C SER A 317 11.80 4.95 3.15
N LYS A 318 11.64 6.20 2.72
CA LYS A 318 12.53 7.32 3.08
C LYS A 318 11.99 8.15 4.25
N GLY A 319 10.85 7.78 4.83
CA GLY A 319 10.20 8.53 5.91
C GLY A 319 9.44 9.77 5.43
N GLN A 320 9.11 9.86 4.14
CA GLN A 320 8.31 10.95 3.62
C GLN A 320 6.82 10.62 3.79
N VAL A 321 6.13 11.47 4.53
CA VAL A 321 4.71 11.34 4.87
C VAL A 321 3.88 12.17 3.89
N THR A 322 2.78 11.58 3.42
CA THR A 322 1.82 12.21 2.49
C THR A 322 0.43 12.12 3.09
N ALA A 323 -0.28 13.23 3.19
CA ALA A 323 -1.69 13.25 3.58
C ALA A 323 -2.57 12.65 2.48
N VAL A 324 -3.55 11.82 2.86
CA VAL A 324 -4.47 11.13 1.95
C VAL A 324 -5.91 11.52 2.24
N GLY A 325 -6.34 11.48 3.49
CA GLY A 325 -7.69 11.81 3.93
C GLY A 325 -7.72 12.36 5.34
N ALA A 326 -8.79 13.08 5.68
CA ALA A 326 -8.95 13.68 7.00
C ALA A 326 -9.00 12.62 8.11
N GLY A 327 -8.34 12.90 9.23
CA GLY A 327 -8.29 11.98 10.37
C GLY A 327 -6.99 12.09 11.14
N THR A 328 -6.76 11.13 12.02
CA THR A 328 -5.50 11.00 12.77
C THR A 328 -4.97 9.58 12.61
N CYS A 329 -3.70 9.44 12.31
CA CYS A 329 -3.02 8.16 12.26
C CYS A 329 -1.65 8.24 12.94
N THR A 330 -1.05 7.09 13.17
CA THR A 330 0.29 6.99 13.74
C THR A 330 1.26 6.46 12.68
N ILE A 331 2.27 7.25 12.37
CA ILE A 331 3.42 6.77 11.60
C ILE A 331 4.42 6.15 12.56
N THR A 332 4.82 4.93 12.27
CA THR A 332 5.78 4.17 13.07
C THR A 332 7.05 3.93 12.28
N ALA A 333 8.19 4.28 12.86
CA ALA A 333 9.51 3.82 12.43
C ALA A 333 9.96 2.69 13.34
N SER A 334 10.49 1.60 12.80
CA SER A 334 10.95 0.46 13.57
C SER A 334 12.25 -0.12 13.01
N VAL A 335 12.98 -0.83 13.85
CA VAL A 335 14.18 -1.58 13.49
C VAL A 335 14.03 -3.07 13.85
N PRO A 336 14.88 -3.97 13.31
CA PRO A 336 14.72 -5.43 13.41
C PRO A 336 14.52 -5.98 14.82
N LEU A 337 15.23 -5.45 15.79
CA LEU A 337 15.09 -5.88 17.19
C LEU A 337 13.81 -5.39 17.87
N GLY A 338 12.91 -4.73 17.14
CA GLY A 338 11.61 -4.33 17.63
C GLY A 338 11.56 -2.97 18.33
N TYR A 339 12.66 -2.23 18.39
CA TYR A 339 12.62 -0.84 18.85
C TYR A 339 11.80 0.00 17.89
N LYS A 340 10.96 0.89 18.43
CA LYS A 340 10.01 1.70 17.67
C LYS A 340 10.02 3.13 18.15
N ALA A 341 9.78 4.06 17.23
CA ALA A 341 9.42 5.44 17.51
C ALA A 341 8.21 5.81 16.68
N THR A 342 7.34 6.65 17.23
CA THR A 342 6.07 7.01 16.62
C THR A 342 5.93 8.50 16.45
N CYS A 343 5.20 8.90 15.42
CA CYS A 343 4.74 10.26 15.19
C CYS A 343 3.22 10.23 14.95
N GLU A 344 2.47 10.98 15.74
CA GLU A 344 1.06 11.18 15.50
C GLU A 344 0.88 12.17 14.34
N VAL A 345 0.14 11.77 13.31
CA VAL A 345 -0.14 12.60 12.14
C VAL A 345 -1.61 12.96 12.15
N THR A 346 -1.88 14.24 12.22
CA THR A 346 -3.22 14.81 12.05
C THR A 346 -3.35 15.36 10.64
N VAL A 347 -4.31 14.87 9.89
CA VAL A 347 -4.76 15.45 8.63
C VAL A 347 -6.10 16.13 8.92
N PRO A 348 -6.12 17.47 9.02
CA PRO A 348 -7.37 18.17 9.26
C PRO A 348 -8.38 17.89 8.16
N GLN A 349 -9.66 17.84 8.50
CA GLN A 349 -10.70 17.85 7.49
C GLN A 349 -10.53 19.11 6.66
N ALA A 350 -10.37 18.96 5.36
CA ALA A 350 -10.16 20.10 4.49
C ALA A 350 -11.45 20.91 4.43
N ASN A 351 -11.50 21.98 5.20
CA ASN A 351 -12.49 23.03 5.02
C ASN A 351 -12.05 23.86 3.81
N TYR A 352 -12.46 23.44 2.63
CA TYR A 352 -12.20 24.17 1.40
C TYR A 352 -13.46 24.25 0.55
N VAL A 353 -13.54 25.35 -0.19
CA VAL A 353 -14.52 25.57 -1.25
C VAL A 353 -13.85 25.19 -2.57
N ARG A 354 -14.44 24.28 -3.32
CA ARG A 354 -14.03 24.03 -4.71
C ARG A 354 -14.83 24.91 -5.64
N ALA A 355 -14.20 25.97 -6.12
CA ALA A 355 -14.87 27.02 -6.84
C ALA A 355 -14.66 26.92 -8.36
N LYS A 356 -15.74 27.07 -9.10
CA LYS A 356 -15.76 27.22 -10.57
C LYS A 356 -16.40 28.55 -10.97
N MET A 357 -16.00 29.03 -12.15
CA MET A 357 -16.61 30.20 -12.78
C MET A 357 -17.80 29.77 -13.64
N TYR A 358 -18.87 30.53 -13.55
CA TYR A 358 -20.10 30.35 -14.29
C TYR A 358 -20.44 31.61 -15.07
N LEU A 359 -20.77 31.45 -16.33
CA LEU A 359 -21.26 32.49 -17.21
C LEU A 359 -22.67 32.14 -17.65
N LEU A 360 -23.65 32.96 -17.29
CA LEU A 360 -25.06 32.77 -17.60
C LEU A 360 -25.53 33.77 -18.65
N GLU A 361 -26.17 33.29 -19.68
CA GLU A 361 -26.77 34.15 -20.74
C GLU A 361 -28.20 34.58 -20.40
N THR A 362 -28.54 35.80 -20.72
CA THR A 362 -29.88 36.37 -20.44
C THR A 362 -31.02 35.80 -21.27
N ALA A 363 -30.76 35.43 -22.50
CA ALA A 363 -31.81 35.07 -23.44
C ALA A 363 -32.24 33.59 -23.38
N SER A 364 -31.27 32.70 -23.14
CA SER A 364 -31.49 31.23 -23.19
C SER A 364 -31.41 30.56 -21.82
N TRP A 365 -30.98 31.29 -20.79
CA TRP A 365 -30.67 30.74 -19.46
C TRP A 365 -29.62 29.62 -19.49
N GLN A 366 -28.85 29.56 -20.60
CA GLN A 366 -27.74 28.63 -20.70
C GLN A 366 -26.54 29.13 -19.91
N SER A 367 -25.88 28.26 -19.23
CA SER A 367 -24.64 28.56 -18.53
C SER A 367 -23.47 27.78 -19.12
N VAL A 368 -22.31 28.42 -19.17
CA VAL A 368 -21.02 27.78 -19.41
C VAL A 368 -20.26 27.79 -18.10
N ILE A 369 -19.64 26.67 -17.80
CA ILE A 369 -18.90 26.44 -16.56
C ILE A 369 -17.43 26.27 -16.93
N SER A 370 -16.52 26.86 -16.15
CA SER A 370 -15.09 26.68 -16.37
C SER A 370 -14.69 25.20 -16.28
N ASP A 371 -13.81 24.75 -17.18
CA ASP A 371 -13.20 23.41 -17.07
C ASP A 371 -12.33 23.32 -15.81
N GLU A 372 -11.57 24.37 -15.54
CA GLU A 372 -10.71 24.51 -14.35
C GLU A 372 -11.52 24.84 -13.09
N TYR A 373 -10.98 24.48 -11.94
CA TYR A 373 -11.47 24.87 -10.63
C TYR A 373 -10.31 25.35 -9.75
N VAL A 374 -10.63 26.01 -8.65
CA VAL A 374 -9.68 26.36 -7.59
C VAL A 374 -10.20 25.87 -6.26
N ASP A 375 -9.31 25.31 -5.45
CA ASP A 375 -9.59 24.91 -4.07
C ASP A 375 -9.17 26.06 -3.14
N ILE A 376 -10.15 26.65 -2.47
CA ILE A 376 -9.98 27.81 -1.57
C ILE A 376 -10.02 27.26 -0.15
N TYR A 377 -8.88 27.27 0.53
CA TYR A 377 -8.74 26.82 1.91
C TYR A 377 -9.01 27.95 2.91
N SER A 378 -9.09 27.60 4.19
CA SER A 378 -9.42 28.56 5.27
C SER A 378 -8.41 29.71 5.45
N ASP A 379 -7.19 29.57 4.95
CA ASP A 379 -6.16 30.61 4.94
C ASP A 379 -6.32 31.58 3.75
N GLY A 380 -7.20 31.28 2.81
CA GLY A 380 -7.42 32.08 1.62
C GLY A 380 -6.26 32.04 0.64
N GLY A 381 -6.08 33.11 -0.11
CA GLY A 381 -4.98 33.22 -1.08
C GLY A 381 -5.36 33.91 -2.38
N ASP A 382 -4.45 33.84 -3.33
CA ASP A 382 -4.59 34.40 -4.67
C ASP A 382 -4.97 33.29 -5.67
N PHE A 383 -6.02 33.54 -6.46
CA PHE A 383 -6.59 32.56 -7.37
C PHE A 383 -6.77 33.13 -8.77
N SER A 384 -6.76 32.24 -9.76
CA SER A 384 -7.07 32.57 -11.17
C SER A 384 -8.04 31.52 -11.71
N LEU A 385 -9.12 31.98 -12.35
CA LEU A 385 -10.02 31.15 -13.11
C LEU A 385 -10.18 31.67 -14.53
N SER A 386 -10.27 30.77 -15.49
CA SER A 386 -10.56 31.05 -16.88
C SER A 386 -11.74 30.21 -17.37
N LEU A 387 -12.50 30.77 -18.29
CA LEU A 387 -13.66 30.13 -18.91
C LEU A 387 -13.58 30.32 -20.42
N ASP A 388 -13.67 29.21 -21.17
CA ASP A 388 -13.77 29.18 -22.62
C ASP A 388 -15.25 28.99 -23.01
N ALA A 389 -15.85 30.02 -23.60
CA ALA A 389 -17.23 30.02 -24.06
C ALA A 389 -17.36 29.82 -25.58
N THR A 390 -16.26 29.57 -26.30
CA THR A 390 -16.27 29.47 -27.79
C THR A 390 -17.19 28.39 -28.31
N LYS A 391 -17.34 27.30 -27.55
CA LYS A 391 -18.22 26.16 -27.93
C LYS A 391 -19.71 26.45 -27.79
N SER A 392 -20.07 27.46 -27.00
CA SER A 392 -21.46 27.75 -26.60
C SER A 392 -22.06 28.95 -27.32
N GLN A 393 -21.25 29.78 -27.97
CA GLN A 393 -21.65 30.98 -28.72
C GLN A 393 -22.59 31.91 -27.93
N LEU A 394 -22.37 32.04 -26.63
CA LEU A 394 -23.17 32.94 -25.81
C LEU A 394 -23.02 34.39 -26.24
N GLN A 395 -24.14 35.09 -26.41
CA GLN A 395 -24.14 36.44 -26.95
C GLN A 395 -24.23 37.54 -25.89
N ASN A 396 -24.90 37.29 -24.78
CA ASN A 396 -25.09 38.28 -23.73
C ASN A 396 -24.85 37.67 -22.34
N ILE A 397 -24.06 38.34 -21.56
CA ILE A 397 -23.85 37.97 -20.15
C ILE A 397 -25.01 38.50 -19.30
N GLY A 398 -25.75 37.60 -18.66
CA GLY A 398 -26.72 37.94 -17.64
C GLY A 398 -26.12 37.93 -16.26
N SER A 399 -25.28 36.96 -15.99
CA SER A 399 -24.56 36.85 -14.74
C SER A 399 -23.20 36.20 -14.95
N LEU A 400 -22.22 36.66 -14.21
CA LEU A 400 -20.89 36.05 -14.09
C LEU A 400 -20.60 35.89 -12.59
N TYR A 401 -20.44 34.66 -12.16
CA TYR A 401 -20.28 34.33 -10.75
C TYR A 401 -19.32 33.16 -10.53
N ILE A 402 -18.86 33.07 -9.30
CA ILE A 402 -18.06 31.96 -8.81
C ILE A 402 -18.88 31.21 -7.77
N LYS A 403 -18.95 29.91 -7.90
CA LYS A 403 -19.74 29.04 -7.02
C LYS A 403 -18.93 27.85 -6.53
N ASP A 404 -19.12 27.48 -5.25
CA ASP A 404 -18.69 26.19 -4.70
C ASP A 404 -19.48 25.05 -5.35
N ILE A 405 -18.75 24.06 -5.85
CA ILE A 405 -19.36 22.87 -6.49
C ILE A 405 -19.35 21.64 -5.57
N ASN A 406 -18.74 21.73 -4.39
CA ASN A 406 -18.73 20.64 -3.42
C ASN A 406 -19.97 20.63 -2.51
N ALA A 407 -20.60 21.79 -2.32
CA ALA A 407 -21.83 21.86 -1.55
C ALA A 407 -23.03 21.54 -2.44
N ALA A 408 -23.96 20.72 -1.97
CA ALA A 408 -25.25 20.55 -2.59
C ALA A 408 -26.06 21.85 -2.53
N ASP A 409 -27.00 22.05 -3.45
CA ASP A 409 -27.74 23.32 -3.57
C ASP A 409 -28.50 23.73 -2.31
N ASP A 410 -28.76 22.79 -1.41
CA ASP A 410 -29.44 22.96 -0.13
C ASP A 410 -28.54 22.86 1.10
N GLU A 411 -27.23 22.67 0.92
CA GLU A 411 -26.25 22.54 1.99
C GLU A 411 -25.37 23.80 2.11
N ALA A 412 -25.03 24.18 3.34
CA ALA A 412 -24.11 25.29 3.58
C ALA A 412 -22.70 24.94 3.14
N SER A 413 -22.03 25.88 2.46
CA SER A 413 -20.58 25.81 2.23
C SER A 413 -19.83 25.78 3.55
N VAL A 414 -18.59 25.27 3.52
CA VAL A 414 -17.72 25.20 4.70
C VAL A 414 -17.30 26.57 5.24
N PHE A 415 -17.56 27.65 4.49
CA PHE A 415 -17.26 29.02 4.92
C PHE A 415 -18.54 29.77 5.27
N ASP A 416 -18.57 30.41 6.44
CA ASP A 416 -19.64 31.30 6.82
C ASP A 416 -19.45 32.70 6.22
N LYS A 417 -18.21 33.13 6.11
CA LYS A 417 -17.83 34.45 5.58
C LYS A 417 -16.54 34.39 4.79
N ALA A 418 -16.44 35.25 3.78
CA ALA A 418 -15.18 35.46 3.06
C ALA A 418 -15.20 36.86 2.43
N THR A 419 -14.02 37.46 2.30
CA THR A 419 -13.81 38.69 1.51
C THR A 419 -13.11 38.33 0.22
N ILE A 420 -13.72 38.67 -0.89
CA ILE A 420 -13.22 38.41 -2.24
C ILE A 420 -12.82 39.73 -2.87
N LYS A 421 -11.56 39.84 -3.30
CA LYS A 421 -11.06 41.04 -4.02
C LYS A 421 -10.66 40.65 -5.44
N VAL A 422 -11.32 41.20 -6.44
CA VAL A 422 -11.01 40.99 -7.86
C VAL A 422 -9.82 41.87 -8.25
N LYS A 423 -8.70 41.24 -8.62
CA LYS A 423 -7.47 41.93 -9.04
C LYS A 423 -7.49 42.35 -10.50
N SER A 424 -8.03 41.48 -11.34
CA SER A 424 -8.19 41.73 -12.76
C SER A 424 -9.33 40.90 -13.34
N PHE A 425 -9.96 41.44 -14.36
CA PHE A 425 -11.07 40.85 -15.07
C PHE A 425 -10.91 41.11 -16.57
N GLU A 426 -11.07 40.07 -17.38
CA GLU A 426 -10.92 40.16 -18.84
C GLU A 426 -12.08 39.45 -19.54
N ILE A 427 -12.61 40.05 -20.60
CA ILE A 427 -13.53 39.40 -21.56
C ILE A 427 -12.86 39.45 -22.93
N ASN A 428 -12.77 38.32 -23.61
CA ASN A 428 -12.14 38.18 -24.94
C ASN A 428 -10.71 38.79 -24.98
N GLY A 429 -9.95 38.65 -23.89
CA GLY A 429 -8.61 39.21 -23.73
C GLY A 429 -8.51 40.69 -23.45
N GLN A 430 -9.64 41.39 -23.40
CA GLN A 430 -9.67 42.81 -23.02
C GLN A 430 -9.84 42.97 -21.52
N LYS A 431 -8.95 43.73 -20.88
CA LYS A 431 -8.99 44.02 -19.43
C LYS A 431 -10.02 45.10 -19.10
N TYR A 432 -10.67 44.85 -17.97
CA TYR A 432 -11.62 45.76 -17.37
C TYR A 432 -11.23 46.01 -15.91
N THR A 433 -11.36 47.25 -15.46
CA THR A 433 -11.13 47.66 -14.08
C THR A 433 -12.46 47.76 -13.34
N MET A 434 -12.54 47.13 -12.17
CA MET A 434 -13.74 47.19 -11.32
C MET A 434 -13.75 48.46 -10.49
N LYS A 435 -14.88 49.17 -10.46
CA LYS A 435 -15.10 50.37 -9.65
C LYS A 435 -15.17 50.02 -8.17
N ASN A 436 -15.82 48.90 -7.87
CA ASN A 436 -15.79 48.23 -6.56
C ASN A 436 -15.23 46.83 -6.79
N ASP A 437 -14.01 46.61 -6.34
CA ASP A 437 -13.27 45.39 -6.57
C ASP A 437 -13.38 44.36 -5.42
N THR A 438 -14.10 44.74 -4.36
CA THR A 438 -14.16 43.97 -3.12
C THR A 438 -15.60 43.58 -2.79
N PHE A 439 -15.79 42.26 -2.55
CA PHE A 439 -17.08 41.66 -2.24
C PHE A 439 -16.98 40.93 -0.91
N THR A 440 -18.10 40.81 -0.20
CA THR A 440 -18.19 40.01 1.02
C THR A 440 -19.21 38.93 0.80
N TYR A 441 -18.80 37.68 1.03
CA TYR A 441 -19.70 36.55 1.21
C TYR A 441 -20.01 36.39 2.69
N ASP A 442 -21.28 36.29 3.05
CA ASP A 442 -21.76 36.09 4.41
C ASP A 442 -23.04 35.24 4.35
N VAL A 443 -22.98 34.00 4.82
CA VAL A 443 -24.10 33.07 4.81
C VAL A 443 -25.30 33.54 5.59
N SER A 444 -25.10 34.44 6.58
CA SER A 444 -26.17 35.02 7.39
C SER A 444 -26.95 36.15 6.66
N GLN A 445 -26.38 36.64 5.54
CA GLN A 445 -27.03 37.68 4.75
C GLN A 445 -27.94 37.02 3.70
N LYS A 446 -29.21 37.40 3.72
CA LYS A 446 -30.17 36.94 2.73
C LYS A 446 -29.77 37.40 1.33
N ALA A 447 -29.80 36.47 0.35
CA ALA A 447 -29.76 36.86 -1.06
C ALA A 447 -30.95 37.77 -1.36
N SER A 448 -30.71 38.92 -2.00
CA SER A 448 -31.61 40.07 -1.95
C SER A 448 -32.91 39.94 -2.72
N ASP A 449 -33.07 39.05 -3.68
CA ASP A 449 -34.18 39.15 -4.61
C ASP A 449 -35.35 38.20 -4.33
N ASP A 450 -35.16 37.05 -3.64
CA ASP A 450 -36.23 36.11 -3.37
C ASP A 450 -36.41 35.74 -1.89
N GLY A 451 -35.70 36.37 -0.99
CA GLY A 451 -35.74 36.07 0.45
C GLY A 451 -35.12 34.70 0.81
N LEU A 452 -34.49 34.05 -0.11
CA LEU A 452 -33.77 32.81 0.10
C LEU A 452 -32.36 33.10 0.66
N ILE A 453 -31.98 32.37 1.69
CA ILE A 453 -30.59 32.33 2.15
C ILE A 453 -29.83 31.49 1.13
N CYS A 454 -28.75 32.02 0.56
CA CYS A 454 -27.85 31.22 -0.25
C CYS A 454 -26.74 30.65 0.66
N PRO A 455 -26.87 29.43 1.13
CA PRO A 455 -25.87 28.84 2.03
C PRO A 455 -24.58 28.46 1.33
N ILE A 456 -24.58 28.44 0.00
CA ILE A 456 -23.45 28.05 -0.82
C ILE A 456 -22.55 29.25 -1.05
N PHE A 457 -21.23 29.06 -0.96
CA PHE A 457 -20.26 30.07 -1.38
C PHE A 457 -20.52 30.43 -2.84
N ASN A 458 -21.16 31.56 -3.06
CA ASN A 458 -21.55 32.06 -4.35
C ASN A 458 -21.43 33.58 -4.33
N PHE A 459 -20.65 34.13 -5.25
CA PHE A 459 -20.62 35.58 -5.39
C PHE A 459 -20.69 35.96 -6.88
N SER A 460 -21.64 36.82 -7.18
CA SER A 460 -21.80 37.40 -8.52
C SER A 460 -21.06 38.73 -8.58
N PHE A 461 -20.19 38.89 -9.56
CA PHE A 461 -19.53 40.15 -9.85
C PHE A 461 -20.13 40.85 -11.10
N ILE A 462 -20.95 40.16 -11.85
CA ILE A 462 -21.86 40.73 -12.84
C ILE A 462 -23.21 40.05 -12.66
N ASN A 463 -24.26 40.82 -12.44
CA ASN A 463 -25.64 40.38 -12.39
C ASN A 463 -26.53 41.49 -12.88
N VAL A 464 -27.02 41.36 -14.12
CA VAL A 464 -27.83 42.43 -14.77
C VAL A 464 -29.22 42.57 -14.15
N TRP A 465 -29.73 41.54 -13.44
CA TRP A 465 -31.04 41.59 -12.80
C TRP A 465 -30.98 42.26 -11.42
N ALA A 466 -29.86 42.16 -10.73
CA ALA A 466 -29.70 42.73 -9.41
C ALA A 466 -29.34 44.22 -9.39
N ASN A 467 -29.16 44.86 -10.54
CA ASN A 467 -28.81 46.30 -10.72
C ASN A 467 -27.56 46.80 -9.96
N THR A 468 -26.92 45.97 -9.20
CA THR A 468 -25.85 46.37 -8.28
C THR A 468 -24.44 46.18 -8.81
N HIS A 469 -24.27 45.21 -9.70
CA HIS A 469 -22.93 44.78 -10.12
C HIS A 469 -22.47 45.37 -11.46
N VAL A 470 -23.40 45.69 -12.38
CA VAL A 470 -23.06 46.26 -13.69
C VAL A 470 -22.48 47.69 -13.54
N ASN A 471 -22.90 48.41 -12.51
CA ASN A 471 -22.40 49.77 -12.21
C ASN A 471 -21.01 49.80 -11.55
N ASN A 472 -20.50 48.63 -11.15
CA ASN A 472 -19.22 48.53 -10.43
C ASN A 472 -18.04 48.32 -11.37
N VAL A 473 -18.27 47.99 -12.64
CA VAL A 473 -17.19 47.84 -13.64
C VAL A 473 -16.85 49.22 -14.20
N THR A 474 -15.69 49.73 -13.91
CA THR A 474 -15.15 50.93 -14.57
C THR A 474 -14.31 50.47 -15.75
N VAL A 475 -14.56 51.03 -16.90
CA VAL A 475 -13.94 50.60 -18.17
C VAL A 475 -13.03 51.70 -18.65
N GLU A 476 -11.79 51.38 -18.90
CA GLU A 476 -10.89 52.22 -19.68
C GLU A 476 -11.36 52.34 -21.16
N ASN A 477 -12.28 51.43 -21.59
CA ASN A 477 -12.80 51.34 -22.92
C ASN A 477 -14.34 51.20 -22.86
N ALA A 478 -15.08 52.04 -23.58
CA ALA A 478 -16.55 52.17 -23.52
C ALA A 478 -17.37 50.95 -23.97
N ASN A 479 -16.74 49.89 -24.46
CA ASN A 479 -17.45 48.79 -25.15
C ASN A 479 -17.88 47.62 -24.21
N TYR A 480 -17.57 47.63 -22.89
CA TYR A 480 -17.91 46.49 -22.03
C TYR A 480 -19.41 46.19 -21.97
N LYS A 481 -20.26 47.24 -22.03
CA LYS A 481 -21.73 47.10 -22.05
C LYS A 481 -22.27 46.30 -23.19
N ALA A 482 -21.50 46.14 -24.28
CA ALA A 482 -21.87 45.31 -25.40
C ALA A 482 -21.97 43.81 -25.11
N TYR A 483 -21.35 43.38 -24.00
CA TYR A 483 -21.42 41.98 -23.56
C TYR A 483 -22.58 41.73 -22.58
N PHE A 484 -23.25 42.77 -22.10
CA PHE A 484 -24.28 42.67 -21.09
C PHE A 484 -25.63 43.14 -21.64
N ASN A 485 -26.65 42.37 -21.38
CA ASN A 485 -28.06 42.69 -21.48
C ASN A 485 -28.46 43.64 -22.63
N ASN A 486 -28.43 43.18 -23.85
CA ASN A 486 -29.02 43.77 -25.06
C ASN A 486 -28.44 45.13 -25.56
N VAL A 487 -27.27 45.55 -25.14
CA VAL A 487 -26.61 46.73 -25.66
C VAL A 487 -25.51 46.32 -26.64
N ASN A 488 -25.80 46.34 -27.95
CA ASN A 488 -24.87 45.98 -29.03
C ASN A 488 -24.22 44.60 -28.87
N TYR A 489 -24.90 43.56 -29.27
CA TYR A 489 -24.50 42.17 -29.21
C TYR A 489 -23.03 41.90 -29.54
N GLN A 490 -22.25 41.47 -28.57
CA GLN A 490 -20.95 40.85 -28.81
C GLN A 490 -20.93 39.43 -28.24
N THR A 491 -20.33 38.53 -28.95
CA THR A 491 -20.14 37.17 -28.47
C THR A 491 -19.06 37.12 -27.44
N VAL A 492 -19.33 36.42 -26.33
CA VAL A 492 -18.31 36.13 -25.29
C VAL A 492 -17.66 34.81 -25.68
N ASN A 493 -16.35 34.86 -25.96
CA ASN A 493 -15.54 33.68 -26.27
C ASN A 493 -14.71 33.23 -25.09
N SER A 494 -14.29 34.17 -24.24
CA SER A 494 -13.47 33.84 -23.05
C SER A 494 -13.68 34.87 -21.95
N VAL A 495 -13.56 34.37 -20.72
CA VAL A 495 -13.50 35.22 -19.50
C VAL A 495 -12.33 34.74 -18.68
N LYS A 496 -11.57 35.68 -18.10
CA LYS A 496 -10.51 35.38 -17.13
C LYS A 496 -10.61 36.33 -15.95
N MET A 497 -10.43 35.79 -14.75
CA MET A 497 -10.42 36.57 -13.52
C MET A 497 -9.30 36.14 -12.61
N ASN A 498 -8.60 37.12 -12.02
CA ASN A 498 -7.69 36.92 -10.92
C ASN A 498 -8.28 37.61 -9.68
N PHE A 499 -8.30 36.88 -8.56
CA PHE A 499 -8.91 37.37 -7.33
C PHE A 499 -8.19 36.86 -6.09
N THR A 500 -8.35 37.58 -4.98
CA THR A 500 -7.89 37.14 -3.68
C THR A 500 -9.09 36.80 -2.82
N VAL A 501 -8.98 35.71 -2.04
CA VAL A 501 -9.94 35.38 -0.97
C VAL A 501 -9.25 35.53 0.37
N SER A 502 -9.89 36.18 1.32
CA SER A 502 -9.35 36.44 2.67
C SER A 502 -10.49 36.57 3.69
N GLY A 503 -10.17 36.69 4.98
CA GLY A 503 -11.15 36.88 6.03
C GLY A 503 -12.16 35.75 6.17
N ILE A 504 -11.70 34.52 5.95
CA ILE A 504 -12.53 33.32 5.99
C ILE A 504 -12.71 32.92 7.45
N ASN A 505 -13.97 32.75 7.86
CA ASN A 505 -14.34 32.14 9.12
C ASN A 505 -14.92 30.77 8.82
N GLY A 506 -14.13 29.71 9.01
CA GLY A 506 -14.63 28.34 8.90
C GLY A 506 -15.68 28.07 9.97
N SER A 507 -16.83 27.51 9.61
CA SER A 507 -17.72 26.90 10.59
C SER A 507 -17.03 25.63 11.12
N ASP A 508 -17.21 25.29 12.41
CA ASP A 508 -16.96 23.93 12.90
C ASP A 508 -17.94 23.00 12.17
N ALA A 509 -17.51 22.49 11.03
CA ALA A 509 -18.36 21.77 10.11
C ALA A 509 -18.90 20.50 10.80
N LYS A 510 -20.22 20.39 10.84
CA LYS A 510 -20.88 19.10 11.03
C LYS A 510 -20.28 18.12 10.03
N PRO A 511 -19.85 16.92 10.45
CA PRO A 511 -19.24 15.95 9.53
C PRO A 511 -20.21 15.64 8.39
N THR A 512 -19.96 16.20 7.23
CA THR A 512 -20.55 15.68 6.00
C THR A 512 -20.01 14.26 5.82
N ALA A 513 -20.89 13.30 5.60
CA ALA A 513 -20.54 11.92 5.40
C ALA A 513 -19.41 11.85 4.36
N ALA A 514 -18.31 11.17 4.72
CA ALA A 514 -17.20 10.95 3.81
C ALA A 514 -17.75 10.53 2.45
N PRO A 515 -17.22 11.07 1.33
CA PRO A 515 -17.58 10.57 0.03
C PRO A 515 -17.35 9.07 0.06
N THR A 516 -18.41 8.31 -0.15
CA THR A 516 -18.33 6.86 -0.33
C THR A 516 -17.48 6.67 -1.58
N VAL A 517 -16.20 6.48 -1.39
CA VAL A 517 -15.35 5.90 -2.43
C VAL A 517 -16.00 4.56 -2.73
N ALA A 518 -16.63 4.46 -3.89
CA ALA A 518 -17.13 3.19 -4.37
C ALA A 518 -15.96 2.19 -4.23
N PRO A 519 -16.18 1.02 -3.62
CA PRO A 519 -15.11 0.07 -3.41
C PRO A 519 -14.47 -0.17 -4.77
N THR A 520 -13.20 0.20 -4.90
CA THR A 520 -12.37 -0.20 -6.02
C THR A 520 -12.49 -1.72 -6.08
N LYS A 521 -13.08 -2.19 -7.17
CA LYS A 521 -13.29 -3.60 -7.44
C LYS A 521 -11.97 -4.30 -7.13
N ALA A 522 -12.00 -5.22 -6.18
CA ALA A 522 -10.85 -6.06 -5.86
C ALA A 522 -10.28 -6.60 -7.18
N PRO A 523 -8.97 -6.65 -7.36
CA PRO A 523 -8.39 -7.21 -8.56
C PRO A 523 -8.98 -8.60 -8.74
N THR A 524 -9.68 -8.82 -9.84
CA THR A 524 -10.17 -10.14 -10.21
C THR A 524 -8.95 -11.05 -10.28
N ALA A 525 -8.90 -12.06 -9.44
CA ALA A 525 -7.90 -13.10 -9.49
C ALA A 525 -7.83 -13.63 -10.92
N LYS A 526 -6.67 -13.47 -11.54
CA LYS A 526 -6.42 -13.99 -12.89
C LYS A 526 -6.48 -15.51 -12.81
N PRO A 527 -7.10 -16.21 -13.76
CA PRO A 527 -7.14 -17.67 -13.73
C PRO A 527 -5.72 -18.23 -13.70
N THR A 528 -5.42 -19.00 -12.68
CA THR A 528 -4.19 -19.78 -12.57
C THR A 528 -4.21 -20.86 -13.66
N VAL A 529 -3.35 -20.73 -14.65
CA VAL A 529 -3.07 -21.81 -15.59
C VAL A 529 -2.21 -22.82 -14.84
N ALA A 530 -2.72 -24.03 -14.67
CA ALA A 530 -1.97 -25.12 -14.07
C ALA A 530 -0.73 -25.44 -14.93
N PRO A 531 0.45 -25.66 -14.33
CA PRO A 531 1.58 -26.16 -15.09
C PRO A 531 1.29 -27.57 -15.57
N THR A 532 1.36 -27.79 -16.87
CA THR A 532 1.40 -29.13 -17.48
C THR A 532 2.75 -29.74 -17.13
N VAL A 533 2.72 -30.77 -16.30
CA VAL A 533 3.90 -31.58 -16.01
C VAL A 533 4.19 -32.44 -17.23
N ALA A 534 5.37 -32.27 -17.81
CA ALA A 534 5.97 -33.28 -18.70
C ALA A 534 6.74 -34.33 -17.90
#